data_2b43e1e2aa57a75435366b67cb3ade19
#
_entry.id   2b43e1e2aa57a75435366b67cb3ade19
#
_cell.length_a   1.000
_cell.length_b   1.000
_cell.length_c   1.000
_cell.angle_alpha   90.00
_cell.angle_beta   90.00
_cell.angle_gamma   90.00
#
_symmetry.space_group_name_H-M   'P 1'
#
loop_
_entity.id
_entity.type
_entity.pdbx_description
1 polymer ?
#
loop_
_entity_poly.entity_id
_entity_poly.type
_entity_poly.pdbx_seq_one_letter_code
_entity_poly.pdbx_strand_id
1 'polypeptide(L)'
;MSLIETRDLSKFFTIDVDEREQVLADVNIKIHKGSLTAIYGPSGCGKSTLLNIISGLDRSYLGEVLFNSSSLKYLDETEITNFRQKNIGFVFQNFNLIPHLSVIENVLVPMHLNRKKASENVDYARKLLKDVGLEKFENKNVTKLSGGQKQRVAIARALANDPELIIADEPTGSLDSKSAGNILDILKKITLEGKTVIVVTHSSEVSTYADNIVTMKDGHVERYTETKSDELLEQEVVPANQERKLRKRTLRRLATLKLAFSNFQQRKFRNIMIAIATAIGIAGILISFGLGTGIINLIQKDMDNGDVPSQIQISLNKASSATGVLNKEDKVYIEKLVGKKNI
;
A
#
# COMPACT_ATOMS: atom_id res chain seq x y z
N MET A 1 23.73 -3.91 -26.03
CA MET A 1 22.92 -5.01 -25.43
C MET A 1 21.61 -4.45 -24.88
N SER A 2 20.47 -5.03 -25.22
CA SER A 2 19.17 -4.62 -24.64
C SER A 2 19.05 -5.10 -23.20
N LEU A 3 18.59 -4.23 -22.30
CA LEU A 3 18.19 -4.58 -20.94
C LEU A 3 16.77 -5.12 -20.92
N ILE A 4 15.87 -4.45 -21.66
CA ILE A 4 14.47 -4.82 -21.79
C ILE A 4 14.14 -4.98 -23.27
N GLU A 5 13.38 -6.01 -23.57
CA GLU A 5 12.79 -6.23 -24.90
C GLU A 5 11.35 -6.68 -24.73
N THR A 6 10.40 -6.07 -25.44
CA THR A 6 9.03 -6.56 -25.52
C THR A 6 8.77 -7.11 -26.91
N ARG A 7 8.04 -8.21 -27.00
CA ARG A 7 7.67 -8.88 -28.25
C ARG A 7 6.18 -9.11 -28.30
N ASP A 8 5.52 -8.52 -29.28
CA ASP A 8 4.08 -8.62 -29.56
C ASP A 8 3.23 -8.40 -28.30
N LEU A 9 3.67 -7.43 -27.48
CA LEU A 9 3.08 -7.17 -26.17
C LEU A 9 1.71 -6.51 -26.33
N SER A 10 0.66 -7.22 -25.90
CA SER A 10 -0.72 -6.74 -25.93
C SER A 10 -1.39 -6.89 -24.57
N LYS A 11 -2.24 -5.92 -24.20
CA LYS A 11 -2.96 -5.88 -22.95
C LYS A 11 -4.42 -5.53 -23.14
N PHE A 12 -5.28 -6.32 -22.52
CA PHE A 12 -6.73 -6.11 -22.47
C PHE A 12 -7.18 -5.94 -21.02
N PHE A 13 -8.10 -5.00 -20.79
CA PHE A 13 -8.85 -4.90 -19.54
C PHE A 13 -10.31 -5.30 -19.79
N THR A 14 -10.91 -6.00 -18.86
CA THR A 14 -12.34 -6.34 -18.90
C THR A 14 -13.10 -5.19 -18.28
N ILE A 15 -13.99 -4.56 -19.04
CA ILE A 15 -14.87 -3.48 -18.57
C ILE A 15 -16.17 -4.09 -18.06
N ASP A 16 -16.74 -5.07 -18.80
CA ASP A 16 -17.94 -5.80 -18.43
C ASP A 16 -17.80 -7.27 -18.85
N VAL A 17 -18.80 -8.11 -18.55
CA VAL A 17 -18.77 -9.56 -18.78
C VAL A 17 -18.39 -9.92 -20.22
N ASP A 18 -18.83 -9.11 -21.20
CA ASP A 18 -18.60 -9.34 -22.64
C ASP A 18 -17.78 -8.22 -23.32
N GLU A 19 -17.29 -7.21 -22.57
CA GLU A 19 -16.57 -6.07 -23.15
C GLU A 19 -15.12 -6.00 -22.66
N ARG A 20 -14.17 -6.00 -23.61
CA ARG A 20 -12.74 -5.88 -23.35
C ARG A 20 -12.18 -4.67 -24.08
N GLU A 21 -11.49 -3.83 -23.38
CA GLU A 21 -10.72 -2.71 -23.94
C GLU A 21 -9.27 -3.13 -24.16
N GLN A 22 -8.77 -2.96 -25.36
CA GLN A 22 -7.35 -3.15 -25.67
C GLN A 22 -6.59 -1.86 -25.36
N VAL A 23 -5.72 -1.91 -24.36
CA VAL A 23 -4.93 -0.76 -23.91
C VAL A 23 -3.52 -0.77 -24.50
N LEU A 24 -2.98 -1.96 -24.81
CA LEU A 24 -1.72 -2.10 -25.55
C LEU A 24 -1.93 -3.08 -26.69
N ALA A 25 -1.38 -2.75 -27.86
CA ALA A 25 -1.52 -3.55 -29.06
C ALA A 25 -0.14 -3.69 -29.75
N ASP A 26 0.36 -4.92 -29.77
CA ASP A 26 1.57 -5.37 -30.46
C ASP A 26 2.80 -4.48 -30.22
N VAL A 27 3.01 -4.09 -28.96
CA VAL A 27 4.10 -3.20 -28.56
C VAL A 27 5.43 -3.94 -28.59
N ASN A 28 6.30 -3.51 -29.50
CA ASN A 28 7.66 -4.02 -29.71
C ASN A 28 8.66 -2.91 -29.44
N ILE A 29 9.38 -2.96 -28.30
CA ILE A 29 10.43 -1.99 -27.94
C ILE A 29 11.68 -2.69 -27.44
N LYS A 30 12.83 -2.01 -27.65
CA LYS A 30 14.13 -2.43 -27.08
C LYS A 30 14.72 -1.27 -26.30
N ILE A 31 15.06 -1.50 -25.04
CA ILE A 31 15.69 -0.51 -24.18
C ILE A 31 17.10 -0.97 -23.88
N HIS A 32 18.08 -0.16 -24.26
CA HIS A 32 19.49 -0.47 -24.13
C HIS A 32 20.00 -0.21 -22.72
N LYS A 33 21.00 -1.00 -22.29
CA LYS A 33 21.67 -0.80 -21.00
C LYS A 33 22.37 0.57 -20.97
N GLY A 34 22.30 1.24 -19.82
CA GLY A 34 22.99 2.52 -19.59
C GLY A 34 22.38 3.69 -20.38
N SER A 35 21.18 3.54 -20.94
CA SER A 35 20.50 4.62 -21.66
C SER A 35 19.36 5.25 -20.87
N LEU A 36 19.06 6.52 -21.16
CA LEU A 36 17.82 7.17 -20.77
C LEU A 36 16.84 7.07 -21.93
N THR A 37 15.76 6.31 -21.73
CA THR A 37 14.68 6.17 -22.72
C THR A 37 13.45 6.94 -22.25
N ALA A 38 12.98 7.90 -23.05
CA ALA A 38 11.73 8.59 -22.82
C ALA A 38 10.57 7.87 -23.52
N ILE A 39 9.52 7.55 -22.78
CA ILE A 39 8.24 7.07 -23.34
C ILE A 39 7.28 8.24 -23.32
N TYR A 40 7.00 8.77 -24.50
CA TYR A 40 6.19 9.97 -24.70
C TYR A 40 4.83 9.63 -25.32
N GLY A 41 3.78 10.35 -24.93
CA GLY A 41 2.46 10.21 -25.53
C GLY A 41 1.37 10.87 -24.71
N PRO A 42 0.14 11.02 -25.27
CA PRO A 42 -0.99 11.63 -24.57
C PRO A 42 -1.41 10.81 -23.35
N SER A 43 -2.20 11.42 -22.46
CA SER A 43 -2.81 10.71 -21.32
C SER A 43 -3.72 9.59 -21.83
N GLY A 44 -3.71 8.43 -21.17
CA GLY A 44 -4.54 7.29 -21.54
C GLY A 44 -3.98 6.39 -22.65
N CYS A 45 -2.88 6.74 -23.33
CA CYS A 45 -2.34 5.91 -24.43
C CYS A 45 -1.61 4.62 -23.99
N GLY A 46 -1.69 4.21 -22.71
CA GLY A 46 -1.15 2.94 -22.25
C GLY A 46 0.25 3.00 -21.60
N LYS A 47 0.89 4.18 -21.42
CA LYS A 47 2.25 4.32 -20.87
C LYS A 47 2.43 3.67 -19.51
N SER A 48 1.57 4.00 -18.55
CA SER A 48 1.64 3.43 -17.19
C SER A 48 1.34 1.93 -17.18
N THR A 49 0.47 1.45 -18.08
CA THR A 49 0.20 0.03 -18.28
C THR A 49 1.47 -0.68 -18.77
N LEU A 50 2.16 -0.11 -19.74
CA LEU A 50 3.43 -0.63 -20.24
C LEU A 50 4.48 -0.70 -19.13
N LEU A 51 4.62 0.36 -18.31
CA LEU A 51 5.54 0.36 -17.16
C LEU A 51 5.20 -0.72 -16.13
N ASN A 52 3.93 -0.92 -15.82
CA ASN A 52 3.48 -1.95 -14.90
C ASN A 52 3.83 -3.36 -15.39
N ILE A 53 3.72 -3.60 -16.70
CA ILE A 53 4.07 -4.88 -17.30
C ILE A 53 5.59 -5.07 -17.32
N ILE A 54 6.37 -4.11 -17.80
CA ILE A 54 7.84 -4.16 -17.85
C ILE A 54 8.43 -4.37 -16.43
N SER A 55 7.81 -3.78 -15.45
CA SER A 55 8.24 -3.92 -14.06
C SER A 55 7.79 -5.21 -13.38
N GLY A 56 6.95 -6.01 -14.04
CA GLY A 56 6.37 -7.22 -13.46
C GLY A 56 5.34 -6.96 -12.37
N LEU A 57 4.75 -5.75 -12.33
CA LEU A 57 3.59 -5.44 -11.47
C LEU A 57 2.30 -6.00 -12.05
N ASP A 58 2.14 -5.89 -13.39
CA ASP A 58 1.04 -6.53 -14.11
C ASP A 58 1.58 -7.73 -14.90
N ARG A 59 1.00 -8.91 -14.65
CA ARG A 59 1.40 -10.18 -15.27
C ARG A 59 0.38 -10.70 -16.27
N SER A 60 -0.77 -10.04 -16.40
CA SER A 60 -1.85 -10.44 -17.29
C SER A 60 -1.70 -9.73 -18.64
N TYR A 61 -0.86 -10.26 -19.53
CA TYR A 61 -0.61 -9.73 -20.87
C TYR A 61 -0.38 -10.86 -21.88
N LEU A 62 -0.54 -10.56 -23.16
CA LEU A 62 -0.14 -11.40 -24.29
C LEU A 62 1.25 -10.94 -24.80
N GLY A 63 1.94 -11.84 -25.49
CA GLY A 63 3.31 -11.57 -25.94
C GLY A 63 4.34 -11.90 -24.88
N GLU A 64 5.50 -11.25 -24.95
CA GLU A 64 6.64 -11.56 -24.06
C GLU A 64 7.35 -10.28 -23.60
N VAL A 65 7.86 -10.31 -22.37
CA VAL A 65 8.77 -9.29 -21.82
C VAL A 65 10.03 -9.98 -21.34
N LEU A 66 11.15 -9.56 -21.90
CA LEU A 66 12.48 -10.06 -21.57
C LEU A 66 13.26 -9.01 -20.78
N PHE A 67 13.91 -9.44 -19.72
CA PHE A 67 14.88 -8.65 -18.95
C PHE A 67 16.23 -9.38 -18.99
N ASN A 68 17.27 -8.75 -19.51
CA ASN A 68 18.57 -9.41 -19.78
C ASN A 68 18.38 -10.74 -20.52
N SER A 69 17.54 -10.76 -21.55
CA SER A 69 17.20 -11.95 -22.37
C SER A 69 16.46 -13.06 -21.60
N SER A 70 16.06 -12.85 -20.36
CA SER A 70 15.28 -13.80 -19.56
C SER A 70 13.82 -13.36 -19.50
N SER A 71 12.88 -14.27 -19.81
CA SER A 71 11.44 -13.96 -19.81
C SER A 71 10.90 -13.74 -18.40
N LEU A 72 10.16 -12.65 -18.19
CA LEU A 72 9.47 -12.37 -16.93
C LEU A 72 8.17 -13.18 -16.79
N LYS A 73 7.63 -13.71 -17.87
CA LYS A 73 6.32 -14.36 -17.92
C LYS A 73 6.27 -15.62 -17.05
N TYR A 74 7.36 -16.35 -16.97
CA TYR A 74 7.43 -17.68 -16.34
C TYR A 74 7.91 -17.64 -14.89
N LEU A 75 8.24 -16.46 -14.36
CA LEU A 75 8.64 -16.31 -12.94
C LEU A 75 7.43 -16.55 -12.02
N ASP A 76 7.64 -17.24 -10.91
CA ASP A 76 6.63 -17.37 -9.87
C ASP A 76 6.46 -16.07 -9.06
N GLU A 77 5.48 -15.99 -8.13
CA GLU A 77 5.22 -14.79 -7.32
C GLU A 77 6.40 -14.40 -6.43
N THR A 78 7.18 -15.35 -5.98
CA THR A 78 8.37 -15.11 -5.15
C THR A 78 9.52 -14.60 -6.02
N GLU A 79 9.71 -15.21 -7.17
CA GLU A 79 10.75 -14.86 -8.13
C GLU A 79 10.54 -13.45 -8.69
N ILE A 80 9.31 -13.10 -9.11
CA ILE A 80 9.00 -11.76 -9.63
C ILE A 80 9.13 -10.69 -8.56
N THR A 81 8.78 -11.01 -7.30
CA THR A 81 8.96 -10.09 -6.17
C THR A 81 10.44 -9.85 -5.88
N ASN A 82 11.27 -10.90 -5.90
CA ASN A 82 12.71 -10.78 -5.74
C ASN A 82 13.35 -10.03 -6.92
N PHE A 83 12.87 -10.30 -8.15
CA PHE A 83 13.28 -9.60 -9.36
C PHE A 83 13.04 -8.09 -9.22
N ARG A 84 11.81 -7.66 -8.90
CA ARG A 84 11.49 -6.25 -8.67
C ARG A 84 12.38 -5.60 -7.63
N GLN A 85 12.52 -6.27 -6.48
CA GLN A 85 13.32 -5.74 -5.38
C GLN A 85 14.79 -5.54 -5.74
N LYS A 86 15.34 -6.42 -6.55
CA LYS A 86 16.76 -6.41 -6.91
C LYS A 86 17.06 -5.50 -8.10
N ASN A 87 16.19 -5.51 -9.11
CA ASN A 87 16.54 -4.96 -10.42
C ASN A 87 15.82 -3.65 -10.75
N ILE A 88 14.76 -3.27 -10.00
CA ILE A 88 13.93 -2.13 -10.36
C ILE A 88 13.83 -1.12 -9.21
N GLY A 89 14.07 0.14 -9.53
CA GLY A 89 13.79 1.29 -8.69
C GLY A 89 12.66 2.13 -9.27
N PHE A 90 11.66 2.48 -8.46
CA PHE A 90 10.52 3.29 -8.88
C PHE A 90 10.60 4.72 -8.37
N VAL A 91 10.37 5.68 -9.27
CA VAL A 91 10.19 7.11 -8.99
C VAL A 91 8.79 7.50 -9.48
N PHE A 92 7.90 7.83 -8.55
CA PHE A 92 6.49 8.15 -8.84
C PHE A 92 6.25 9.64 -8.94
N GLN A 93 5.25 10.06 -9.68
CA GLN A 93 4.80 11.45 -9.83
C GLN A 93 4.45 12.09 -8.47
N ASN A 94 3.76 11.37 -7.59
CA ASN A 94 3.35 11.83 -6.26
C ASN A 94 4.38 11.47 -5.17
N PHE A 95 5.65 11.24 -5.53
CA PHE A 95 6.77 10.92 -4.65
C PHE A 95 6.59 9.62 -3.85
N ASN A 96 5.39 9.27 -3.42
CA ASN A 96 5.03 8.12 -2.57
C ASN A 96 5.97 7.96 -1.37
N LEU A 97 6.38 9.07 -0.76
CA LEU A 97 7.17 9.07 0.47
C LEU A 97 6.29 8.76 1.67
N ILE A 98 6.88 8.12 2.67
CA ILE A 98 6.20 7.79 3.92
C ILE A 98 6.22 9.04 4.82
N PRO A 99 5.08 9.72 5.06
CA PRO A 99 5.05 11.07 5.63
C PRO A 99 5.61 11.19 7.06
N HIS A 100 5.59 10.08 7.80
CA HIS A 100 6.04 10.04 9.18
C HIS A 100 7.51 9.68 9.36
N LEU A 101 8.19 9.32 8.30
CA LEU A 101 9.61 9.05 8.32
C LEU A 101 10.41 10.29 7.95
N SER A 102 11.64 10.35 8.44
CA SER A 102 12.65 11.31 7.99
C SER A 102 13.11 11.00 6.57
N VAL A 103 13.91 11.88 6.00
CA VAL A 103 14.53 11.72 4.68
C VAL A 103 15.34 10.43 4.60
N ILE A 104 16.27 10.21 5.54
CA ILE A 104 17.11 9.03 5.54
C ILE A 104 16.31 7.74 5.79
N GLU A 105 15.31 7.78 6.66
CA GLU A 105 14.46 6.62 6.92
C GLU A 105 13.66 6.20 5.68
N ASN A 106 13.18 7.15 4.87
CA ASN A 106 12.53 6.85 3.59
C ASN A 106 13.46 6.11 2.63
N VAL A 107 14.75 6.50 2.56
CA VAL A 107 15.75 5.83 1.72
C VAL A 107 16.09 4.45 2.27
N LEU A 108 16.09 4.26 3.58
CA LEU A 108 16.40 2.98 4.22
C LEU A 108 15.29 1.93 4.07
N VAL A 109 14.02 2.33 3.83
CA VAL A 109 12.89 1.39 3.73
C VAL A 109 13.18 0.20 2.79
N PRO A 110 13.59 0.39 1.53
CA PRO A 110 13.88 -0.74 0.63
C PRO A 110 15.05 -1.60 1.11
N MET A 111 16.04 -1.00 1.79
CA MET A 111 17.25 -1.69 2.26
C MET A 111 16.97 -2.62 3.44
N HIS A 112 15.93 -2.37 4.24
CA HIS A 112 15.55 -3.23 5.37
C HIS A 112 15.20 -4.66 4.96
N LEU A 113 14.84 -4.86 3.70
CA LEU A 113 14.56 -6.17 3.12
C LEU A 113 15.85 -6.90 2.68
N ASN A 114 16.99 -6.22 2.67
CA ASN A 114 18.30 -6.78 2.33
C ASN A 114 19.06 -7.26 3.58
N ARG A 115 19.92 -8.28 3.41
CA ARG A 115 20.69 -8.88 4.52
C ARG A 115 21.97 -8.12 4.92
N LYS A 116 22.19 -6.92 4.40
CA LYS A 116 23.36 -6.12 4.79
C LYS A 116 23.24 -5.66 6.25
N LYS A 117 24.38 -5.39 6.89
CA LYS A 117 24.41 -4.84 8.25
C LYS A 117 23.70 -3.47 8.28
N ALA A 118 23.03 -3.17 9.37
CA ALA A 118 22.28 -1.92 9.49
C ALA A 118 23.18 -0.66 9.33
N SER A 119 24.44 -0.71 9.83
CA SER A 119 25.41 0.36 9.66
C SER A 119 25.77 0.58 8.18
N GLU A 120 26.04 -0.47 7.43
CA GLU A 120 26.36 -0.40 5.99
C GLU A 120 25.21 0.22 5.18
N ASN A 121 23.96 -0.07 5.56
CA ASN A 121 22.79 0.52 4.93
C ASN A 121 22.68 2.02 5.20
N VAL A 122 22.99 2.46 6.44
CA VAL A 122 22.95 3.88 6.80
C VAL A 122 24.00 4.68 6.03
N ASP A 123 25.24 4.18 5.98
CA ASP A 123 26.32 4.84 5.27
C ASP A 123 26.05 4.93 3.76
N TYR A 124 25.48 3.87 3.19
CA TYR A 124 25.07 3.88 1.78
C TYR A 124 23.89 4.83 1.52
N ALA A 125 22.90 4.88 2.41
CA ALA A 125 21.81 5.83 2.32
C ALA A 125 22.30 7.29 2.37
N ARG A 126 23.28 7.62 3.24
CA ARG A 126 23.92 8.93 3.29
C ARG A 126 24.64 9.28 1.99
N LYS A 127 25.37 8.30 1.41
CA LYS A 127 25.99 8.48 0.10
C LYS A 127 24.94 8.85 -0.95
N LEU A 128 23.85 8.09 -1.05
CA LEU A 128 22.77 8.38 -2.01
C LEU A 128 22.14 9.77 -1.79
N LEU A 129 21.94 10.17 -0.54
CA LEU A 129 21.45 11.51 -0.22
C LEU A 129 22.42 12.61 -0.64
N LYS A 130 23.72 12.39 -0.50
CA LYS A 130 24.75 13.29 -1.00
C LYS A 130 24.74 13.39 -2.52
N ASP A 131 24.60 12.25 -3.22
CA ASP A 131 24.57 12.19 -4.69
C ASP A 131 23.38 12.98 -5.28
N VAL A 132 22.27 13.10 -4.53
CA VAL A 132 21.11 13.93 -4.92
C VAL A 132 21.10 15.32 -4.22
N GLY A 133 22.17 15.71 -3.51
CA GLY A 133 22.33 17.02 -2.86
C GLY A 133 21.38 17.26 -1.67
N LEU A 134 21.13 16.23 -0.86
CA LEU A 134 20.24 16.28 0.30
C LEU A 134 20.92 15.87 1.62
N GLU A 135 22.26 15.85 1.70
CA GLU A 135 23.00 15.44 2.89
C GLU A 135 22.61 16.23 4.16
N LYS A 136 22.35 17.54 4.00
CA LYS A 136 21.96 18.43 5.12
C LYS A 136 20.53 18.21 5.62
N PHE A 137 19.75 17.40 4.92
CA PHE A 137 18.33 17.17 5.20
C PHE A 137 18.04 15.77 5.77
N GLU A 138 19.04 14.93 6.03
CA GLU A 138 18.86 13.51 6.36
C GLU A 138 17.88 13.24 7.49
N ASN A 139 17.87 14.07 8.53
CA ASN A 139 17.02 13.93 9.71
C ASN A 139 15.71 14.72 9.62
N LYS A 140 15.50 15.49 8.54
CA LYS A 140 14.30 16.30 8.36
C LYS A 140 13.11 15.43 8.00
N ASN A 141 11.93 15.75 8.52
CA ASN A 141 10.70 15.08 8.10
C ASN A 141 10.36 15.46 6.66
N VAL A 142 9.97 14.47 5.83
CA VAL A 142 9.71 14.69 4.39
C VAL A 142 8.53 15.60 4.10
N THR A 143 7.59 15.79 5.04
CA THR A 143 6.47 16.72 4.88
C THR A 143 6.92 18.18 4.83
N LYS A 144 8.09 18.50 5.39
CA LYS A 144 8.68 19.85 5.43
C LYS A 144 9.58 20.16 4.24
N LEU A 145 9.61 19.31 3.22
CA LEU A 145 10.41 19.46 2.02
C LEU A 145 9.61 20.11 0.88
N SER A 146 10.32 20.85 -0.01
CA SER A 146 9.75 21.29 -1.28
C SER A 146 9.47 20.10 -2.22
N GLY A 147 8.67 20.31 -3.28
CA GLY A 147 8.38 19.28 -4.29
C GLY A 147 9.66 18.68 -4.89
N GLY A 148 10.58 19.50 -5.37
CA GLY A 148 11.85 19.06 -5.93
C GLY A 148 12.75 18.33 -4.92
N GLN A 149 12.72 18.73 -3.63
CA GLN A 149 13.42 17.98 -2.58
C GLN A 149 12.79 16.62 -2.33
N LYS A 150 11.46 16.52 -2.29
CA LYS A 150 10.74 15.24 -2.17
C LYS A 150 11.06 14.31 -3.33
N GLN A 151 11.11 14.83 -4.55
CA GLN A 151 11.45 14.03 -5.72
C GLN A 151 12.89 13.49 -5.64
N ARG A 152 13.84 14.30 -5.19
CA ARG A 152 15.22 13.84 -4.96
C ARG A 152 15.31 12.75 -3.89
N VAL A 153 14.50 12.81 -2.83
CA VAL A 153 14.39 11.71 -1.86
C VAL A 153 13.81 10.45 -2.51
N ALA A 154 12.79 10.59 -3.37
CA ALA A 154 12.20 9.46 -4.09
C ALA A 154 13.23 8.79 -5.02
N ILE A 155 14.08 9.58 -5.70
CA ILE A 155 15.17 9.05 -6.54
C ILE A 155 16.21 8.32 -5.68
N ALA A 156 16.68 8.92 -4.58
CA ALA A 156 17.61 8.25 -3.66
C ALA A 156 17.04 6.93 -3.12
N ARG A 157 15.75 6.90 -2.79
CA ARG A 157 15.05 5.67 -2.39
C ARG A 157 14.98 4.64 -3.50
N ALA A 158 14.75 5.06 -4.74
CA ALA A 158 14.74 4.16 -5.90
C ALA A 158 16.10 3.49 -6.11
N LEU A 159 17.20 4.20 -5.85
CA LEU A 159 18.58 3.69 -5.94
C LEU A 159 19.01 2.81 -4.76
N ALA A 160 18.22 2.74 -3.69
CA ALA A 160 18.61 2.14 -2.42
C ALA A 160 19.04 0.66 -2.50
N ASN A 161 18.48 -0.11 -3.42
CA ASN A 161 18.82 -1.52 -3.65
C ASN A 161 19.82 -1.72 -4.80
N ASP A 162 20.42 -0.65 -5.30
CA ASP A 162 21.36 -0.69 -6.42
C ASP A 162 20.78 -1.37 -7.68
N PRO A 163 19.59 -0.95 -8.16
CA PRO A 163 18.91 -1.60 -9.28
C PRO A 163 19.64 -1.37 -10.61
N GLU A 164 19.40 -2.25 -11.61
CA GLU A 164 19.86 -2.04 -12.99
C GLU A 164 18.95 -1.07 -13.76
N LEU A 165 17.66 -1.00 -13.38
CA LEU A 165 16.63 -0.20 -14.04
C LEU A 165 15.96 0.76 -13.07
N ILE A 166 15.89 2.03 -13.46
CA ILE A 166 15.05 3.04 -12.81
C ILE A 166 13.86 3.35 -13.72
N ILE A 167 12.67 3.24 -13.17
CA ILE A 167 11.41 3.61 -13.85
C ILE A 167 10.89 4.89 -13.18
N ALA A 168 10.78 5.96 -13.94
CA ALA A 168 10.28 7.25 -13.50
C ALA A 168 8.97 7.59 -14.22
N ASP A 169 7.86 7.57 -13.47
CA ASP A 169 6.54 7.91 -13.99
C ASP A 169 6.24 9.38 -13.69
N GLU A 170 6.23 10.21 -14.72
CA GLU A 170 6.06 11.67 -14.69
C GLU A 170 6.90 12.37 -13.59
N PRO A 171 8.22 12.16 -13.54
CA PRO A 171 9.04 12.59 -12.41
C PRO A 171 9.13 14.11 -12.24
N THR A 172 8.72 14.88 -13.22
CA THR A 172 8.76 16.37 -13.25
C THR A 172 7.39 17.01 -13.26
N GLY A 173 6.29 16.24 -13.39
CA GLY A 173 4.94 16.75 -13.64
C GLY A 173 4.36 17.64 -12.51
N SER A 174 4.89 17.55 -11.28
CA SER A 174 4.44 18.35 -10.14
C SER A 174 5.45 19.44 -9.73
N LEU A 175 6.45 19.76 -10.58
CA LEU A 175 7.58 20.61 -10.25
C LEU A 175 7.59 21.88 -11.10
N ASP A 176 8.21 22.95 -10.56
CA ASP A 176 8.60 24.11 -11.36
C ASP A 176 9.72 23.76 -12.34
N SER A 177 9.86 24.54 -13.43
CA SER A 177 10.81 24.26 -14.53
C SER A 177 12.25 24.13 -14.05
N LYS A 178 12.70 24.93 -13.08
CA LYS A 178 14.06 24.85 -12.53
C LYS A 178 14.27 23.54 -11.76
N SER A 179 13.30 23.16 -10.94
CA SER A 179 13.33 21.88 -10.22
C SER A 179 13.26 20.70 -11.17
N ALA A 180 12.45 20.79 -12.24
CA ALA A 180 12.32 19.78 -13.28
C ALA A 180 13.67 19.53 -13.98
N GLY A 181 14.36 20.57 -14.44
CA GLY A 181 15.70 20.46 -15.04
C GLY A 181 16.70 19.75 -14.11
N ASN A 182 16.75 20.15 -12.84
CA ASN A 182 17.62 19.48 -11.85
C ASN A 182 17.32 17.99 -11.68
N ILE A 183 16.06 17.58 -11.77
CA ILE A 183 15.67 16.15 -11.69
C ILE A 183 16.15 15.40 -12.94
N LEU A 184 15.98 15.99 -14.12
CA LEU A 184 16.43 15.38 -15.37
C LEU A 184 17.97 15.26 -15.41
N ASP A 185 18.71 16.26 -14.92
CA ASP A 185 20.17 16.18 -14.76
C ASP A 185 20.59 15.02 -13.85
N ILE A 186 19.90 14.82 -12.73
CA ILE A 186 20.17 13.69 -11.82
C ILE A 186 19.90 12.36 -12.54
N LEU A 187 18.76 12.22 -13.23
CA LEU A 187 18.43 11.00 -13.97
C LEU A 187 19.44 10.73 -15.10
N LYS A 188 19.91 11.77 -15.80
CA LYS A 188 20.95 11.63 -16.82
C LYS A 188 22.28 11.22 -16.21
N LYS A 189 22.67 11.78 -15.06
CA LYS A 189 23.89 11.37 -14.34
C LYS A 189 23.83 9.89 -13.94
N ILE A 190 22.69 9.41 -13.48
CA ILE A 190 22.48 7.99 -13.13
C ILE A 190 22.76 7.09 -14.35
N THR A 191 22.39 7.49 -15.57
CA THR A 191 22.71 6.69 -16.77
C THR A 191 24.19 6.68 -17.08
N LEU A 192 24.91 7.80 -16.85
CA LEU A 192 26.37 7.86 -17.00
C LEU A 192 27.11 6.98 -16.00
N GLU A 193 26.45 6.65 -14.86
CA GLU A 193 26.95 5.68 -13.87
C GLU A 193 26.59 4.22 -14.23
N GLY A 194 26.08 3.98 -15.45
CA GLY A 194 25.79 2.65 -16.00
C GLY A 194 24.40 2.10 -15.67
N LYS A 195 23.51 2.87 -15.04
CA LYS A 195 22.13 2.48 -14.82
C LYS A 195 21.26 2.77 -16.04
N THR A 196 20.22 1.98 -16.25
CA THR A 196 19.22 2.24 -17.28
C THR A 196 18.06 3.02 -16.70
N VAL A 197 17.58 4.04 -17.38
CA VAL A 197 16.47 4.88 -16.91
C VAL A 197 15.37 4.92 -17.97
N ILE A 198 14.13 4.63 -17.56
CA ILE A 198 12.92 4.86 -18.34
C ILE A 198 12.18 6.03 -17.72
N VAL A 199 11.87 7.05 -18.51
CA VAL A 199 11.04 8.18 -18.08
C VAL A 199 9.76 8.18 -18.89
N VAL A 200 8.63 8.04 -18.23
CA VAL A 200 7.32 8.28 -18.83
C VAL A 200 6.92 9.72 -18.63
N THR A 201 6.49 10.39 -19.66
CA THR A 201 6.14 11.81 -19.59
C THR A 201 5.24 12.22 -20.75
N HIS A 202 4.53 13.34 -20.54
CA HIS A 202 3.87 14.10 -21.61
C HIS A 202 4.61 15.42 -21.91
N SER A 203 5.70 15.73 -21.20
CA SER A 203 6.53 16.93 -21.41
C SER A 203 7.60 16.68 -22.49
N SER A 204 7.65 17.57 -23.47
CA SER A 204 8.66 17.55 -24.53
C SER A 204 10.09 17.87 -24.04
N GLU A 205 10.23 18.52 -22.86
CA GLU A 205 11.55 18.85 -22.30
C GLU A 205 12.40 17.60 -22.03
N VAL A 206 11.78 16.48 -21.66
CA VAL A 206 12.48 15.23 -21.37
C VAL A 206 13.16 14.67 -22.60
N SER A 207 12.64 14.94 -23.81
CA SER A 207 13.22 14.47 -25.08
C SER A 207 14.64 15.01 -25.31
N THR A 208 15.00 16.19 -24.77
CA THR A 208 16.35 16.76 -24.90
C THR A 208 17.39 16.04 -24.04
N TYR A 209 16.97 15.30 -23.03
CA TYR A 209 17.84 14.51 -22.14
C TYR A 209 17.91 13.03 -22.55
N ALA A 210 16.93 12.57 -23.33
CA ALA A 210 16.79 11.16 -23.68
C ALA A 210 17.79 10.73 -24.75
N ASP A 211 18.36 9.54 -24.59
CA ASP A 211 19.15 8.86 -25.63
C ASP A 211 18.22 8.18 -26.65
N ASN A 212 17.05 7.72 -26.20
CA ASN A 212 16.03 7.09 -27.04
C ASN A 212 14.65 7.67 -26.72
N ILE A 213 13.80 7.79 -27.72
CA ILE A 213 12.42 8.27 -27.58
C ILE A 213 11.48 7.25 -28.19
N VAL A 214 10.53 6.76 -27.37
CA VAL A 214 9.42 5.90 -27.77
C VAL A 214 8.15 6.74 -27.74
N THR A 215 7.56 7.02 -28.89
CA THR A 215 6.28 7.73 -28.98
C THR A 215 5.15 6.72 -29.02
N MET A 216 4.23 6.84 -28.05
CA MET A 216 3.04 5.99 -27.94
C MET A 216 1.77 6.78 -28.27
N LYS A 217 0.86 6.13 -28.99
CA LYS A 217 -0.47 6.64 -29.29
C LYS A 217 -1.45 5.48 -29.40
N ASP A 218 -2.62 5.63 -28.74
CA ASP A 218 -3.73 4.66 -28.80
C ASP A 218 -3.29 3.19 -28.60
N GLY A 219 -2.40 2.97 -27.62
CA GLY A 219 -1.91 1.63 -27.27
C GLY A 219 -0.79 1.09 -28.16
N HIS A 220 -0.37 1.80 -29.19
CA HIS A 220 0.68 1.39 -30.13
C HIS A 220 1.94 2.24 -29.98
N VAL A 221 3.08 1.69 -30.41
CA VAL A 221 4.31 2.46 -30.63
C VAL A 221 4.24 3.07 -32.02
N GLU A 222 4.07 4.40 -32.09
CA GLU A 222 4.02 5.15 -33.34
C GLU A 222 5.42 5.41 -33.92
N ARG A 223 6.41 5.67 -33.06
CA ARG A 223 7.78 5.96 -33.43
C ARG A 223 8.77 5.54 -32.37
N TYR A 224 9.89 4.98 -32.80
CA TYR A 224 11.08 4.76 -31.99
C TYR A 224 12.25 5.53 -32.62
N THR A 225 12.87 6.44 -31.86
CA THR A 225 13.98 7.27 -32.34
C THR A 225 15.18 7.06 -31.44
N GLU A 226 16.30 6.62 -31.98
CA GLU A 226 17.60 6.59 -31.32
C GLU A 226 18.32 7.92 -31.57
N THR A 227 18.65 8.65 -30.52
CA THR A 227 19.28 9.97 -30.64
C THR A 227 20.81 9.87 -30.69
N LYS A 228 21.37 8.74 -30.23
CA LYS A 228 22.81 8.45 -30.29
C LYS A 228 23.04 7.21 -31.17
N SER A 229 23.74 7.41 -32.28
CA SER A 229 24.30 6.32 -33.11
C SER A 229 25.34 5.52 -32.33
N ASP A 230 25.46 4.23 -32.68
CA ASP A 230 26.22 3.13 -32.06
C ASP A 230 27.73 3.34 -31.85
N GLU A 231 28.30 4.52 -32.07
CA GLU A 231 29.77 4.69 -32.14
C GLU A 231 30.53 4.80 -30.79
N LEU A 232 29.85 4.73 -29.62
CA LEU A 232 30.53 4.91 -28.32
C LEU A 232 30.35 3.79 -27.29
N LEU A 233 29.89 2.60 -27.66
CA LEU A 233 29.64 1.50 -26.70
C LEU A 233 30.67 0.35 -26.74
N GLU A 234 31.89 0.59 -27.31
CA GLU A 234 33.04 -0.31 -27.12
C GLU A 234 33.95 0.19 -25.96
N GLN A 235 33.42 0.34 -24.76
CA GLN A 235 34.26 0.34 -23.56
C GLN A 235 33.89 -0.87 -22.72
N GLU A 236 34.91 -1.68 -22.48
CA GLU A 236 34.91 -2.96 -21.79
C GLU A 236 34.07 -2.97 -20.52
N VAL A 237 32.99 -3.72 -20.56
CA VAL A 237 32.24 -4.10 -19.35
C VAL A 237 32.99 -5.25 -18.71
N VAL A 238 33.71 -4.98 -17.62
CA VAL A 238 34.28 -6.01 -16.77
C VAL A 238 33.12 -6.88 -16.23
N PRO A 239 33.11 -8.19 -16.45
CA PRO A 239 32.03 -9.05 -16.00
C PRO A 239 32.14 -9.26 -14.48
N ALA A 240 31.27 -8.65 -13.73
CA ALA A 240 31.05 -9.00 -12.32
C ALA A 240 30.25 -10.30 -12.24
N ASN A 241 30.92 -11.41 -12.52
CA ASN A 241 30.39 -12.74 -12.31
C ASN A 241 30.47 -13.09 -10.81
N GLN A 242 29.36 -12.95 -10.11
CA GLN A 242 29.12 -13.68 -8.86
C GLN A 242 27.70 -14.21 -8.86
N GLU A 243 27.57 -15.48 -9.21
CA GLU A 243 26.39 -16.29 -8.95
C GLU A 243 26.12 -16.30 -7.44
N ARG A 244 25.14 -15.48 -6.98
CA ARG A 244 24.62 -15.53 -5.62
C ARG A 244 23.40 -16.43 -5.59
N LYS A 245 23.56 -17.65 -5.08
CA LYS A 245 22.46 -18.58 -4.75
C LYS A 245 21.36 -17.86 -3.99
N LEU A 246 20.15 -17.89 -4.55
CA LEU A 246 18.91 -17.38 -3.95
C LEU A 246 18.60 -18.15 -2.66
N ARG A 247 18.83 -17.54 -1.49
CA ARG A 247 18.36 -18.04 -0.20
C ARG A 247 16.99 -17.41 0.10
N LYS A 248 16.00 -18.24 0.45
CA LYS A 248 14.66 -17.80 0.89
C LYS A 248 14.76 -16.67 1.92
N ARG A 249 14.13 -15.52 1.62
CA ARG A 249 14.15 -14.33 2.47
C ARG A 249 12.98 -14.38 3.44
N THR A 250 13.27 -14.46 4.73
CA THR A 250 12.28 -14.22 5.78
C THR A 250 12.40 -12.77 6.24
N LEU A 251 11.28 -12.07 6.25
CA LEU A 251 11.18 -10.70 6.79
C LEU A 251 11.75 -10.67 8.22
N ARG A 252 12.60 -9.71 8.52
CA ARG A 252 13.15 -9.51 9.85
C ARG A 252 12.04 -8.93 10.73
N ARG A 253 11.39 -9.80 11.54
CA ARG A 253 10.22 -9.46 12.40
C ARG A 253 10.40 -8.17 13.21
N LEU A 254 11.63 -7.85 13.63
CA LEU A 254 11.95 -6.63 14.37
C LEU A 254 11.85 -5.35 13.52
N ALA A 255 12.11 -5.39 12.21
CA ALA A 255 12.00 -4.22 11.34
C ALA A 255 10.53 -3.87 11.06
N THR A 256 9.69 -4.89 10.83
CA THR A 256 8.24 -4.71 10.69
C THR A 256 7.60 -4.21 11.98
N LEU A 257 8.03 -4.70 13.15
CA LEU A 257 7.55 -4.21 14.45
C LEU A 257 7.94 -2.75 14.68
N LYS A 258 9.16 -2.33 14.33
CA LYS A 258 9.60 -0.94 14.46
C LYS A 258 8.79 0.01 13.56
N LEU A 259 8.50 -0.39 12.32
CA LEU A 259 7.64 0.38 11.39
C LEU A 259 6.20 0.46 11.90
N ALA A 260 5.66 -0.66 12.42
CA ALA A 260 4.32 -0.70 13.01
C ALA A 260 4.22 0.19 14.24
N PHE A 261 5.22 0.17 15.13
CA PHE A 261 5.27 0.99 16.34
C PHE A 261 5.42 2.48 16.02
N SER A 262 6.23 2.83 15.03
CA SER A 262 6.35 4.22 14.53
C SER A 262 5.01 4.75 14.01
N ASN A 263 4.27 3.95 13.23
CA ASN A 263 2.92 4.28 12.77
C ASN A 263 1.92 4.48 13.92
N PHE A 264 2.02 3.64 14.96
CA PHE A 264 1.17 3.73 16.15
C PHE A 264 1.42 5.03 16.93
N GLN A 265 2.69 5.42 17.10
CA GLN A 265 3.09 6.58 17.88
C GLN A 265 2.67 7.92 17.24
N GLN A 266 2.61 8.00 15.92
CA GLN A 266 2.21 9.22 15.20
C GLN A 266 0.71 9.47 15.18
N ARG A 267 -0.08 8.42 15.27
CA ARG A 267 -1.55 8.51 15.33
C ARG A 267 -2.06 8.32 16.76
N LYS A 268 -1.19 8.56 17.77
CA LYS A 268 -1.51 8.32 19.18
C LYS A 268 -2.80 9.01 19.63
N PHE A 269 -3.05 10.25 19.24
CA PHE A 269 -4.27 10.97 19.62
C PHE A 269 -5.53 10.28 19.08
N ARG A 270 -5.53 9.89 17.80
CA ARG A 270 -6.64 9.15 17.19
C ARG A 270 -6.81 7.77 17.81
N ASN A 271 -5.73 7.06 18.08
CA ASN A 271 -5.76 5.73 18.68
C ASN A 271 -6.26 5.78 20.13
N ILE A 272 -5.88 6.81 20.91
CA ILE A 272 -6.39 7.05 22.26
C ILE A 272 -7.90 7.35 22.21
N MET A 273 -8.35 8.20 21.28
CA MET A 273 -9.79 8.51 21.16
C MET A 273 -10.61 7.26 20.81
N ILE A 274 -10.11 6.41 19.91
CA ILE A 274 -10.77 5.13 19.57
C ILE A 274 -10.80 4.20 20.79
N ALA A 275 -9.70 4.09 21.54
CA ALA A 275 -9.64 3.27 22.75
C ALA A 275 -10.62 3.75 23.82
N ILE A 276 -10.74 5.06 24.05
CA ILE A 276 -11.71 5.65 24.99
C ILE A 276 -13.15 5.35 24.55
N ALA A 277 -13.46 5.56 23.27
CA ALA A 277 -14.80 5.29 22.74
C ALA A 277 -15.19 3.81 22.90
N THR A 278 -14.26 2.90 22.62
CA THR A 278 -14.47 1.45 22.79
C THR A 278 -14.63 1.07 24.26
N ALA A 279 -13.82 1.67 25.15
CA ALA A 279 -13.91 1.43 26.58
C ALA A 279 -15.26 1.88 27.17
N ILE A 280 -15.78 3.05 26.73
CA ILE A 280 -17.11 3.54 27.14
C ILE A 280 -18.21 2.58 26.66
N GLY A 281 -18.13 2.08 25.41
CA GLY A 281 -19.08 1.10 24.89
C GLY A 281 -19.10 -0.21 25.70
N ILE A 282 -17.92 -0.76 26.01
CA ILE A 282 -17.80 -1.98 26.82
C ILE A 282 -18.31 -1.74 28.25
N ALA A 283 -17.96 -0.60 28.87
CA ALA A 283 -18.43 -0.24 30.18
C ALA A 283 -19.97 -0.12 30.23
N GLY A 284 -20.58 0.49 29.21
CA GLY A 284 -22.05 0.57 29.09
C GLY A 284 -22.72 -0.79 29.07
N ILE A 285 -22.16 -1.74 28.30
CA ILE A 285 -22.67 -3.12 28.23
C ILE A 285 -22.54 -3.81 29.61
N LEU A 286 -21.38 -3.70 30.27
CA LEU A 286 -21.14 -4.32 31.57
C LEU A 286 -22.06 -3.76 32.66
N ILE A 287 -22.29 -2.44 32.67
CA ILE A 287 -23.22 -1.79 33.58
C ILE A 287 -24.65 -2.26 33.32
N SER A 288 -25.08 -2.35 32.09
CA SER A 288 -26.42 -2.83 31.73
C SER A 288 -26.65 -4.27 32.20
N PHE A 289 -25.67 -5.16 31.95
CA PHE A 289 -25.73 -6.55 32.44
C PHE A 289 -25.70 -6.61 33.99
N GLY A 290 -24.84 -5.82 34.65
CA GLY A 290 -24.73 -5.78 36.08
C GLY A 290 -26.01 -5.29 36.77
N LEU A 291 -26.64 -4.23 36.22
CA LEU A 291 -27.93 -3.74 36.71
C LEU A 291 -29.06 -4.77 36.49
N GLY A 292 -29.08 -5.40 35.29
CA GLY A 292 -30.08 -6.43 35.01
C GLY A 292 -30.01 -7.62 35.98
N THR A 293 -28.81 -8.17 36.20
CA THR A 293 -28.62 -9.27 37.17
C THR A 293 -28.83 -8.82 38.61
N GLY A 294 -28.43 -7.59 38.95
CA GLY A 294 -28.64 -7.02 40.27
C GLY A 294 -30.13 -6.88 40.63
N ILE A 295 -30.96 -6.37 39.72
CA ILE A 295 -32.41 -6.23 39.89
C ILE A 295 -33.08 -7.60 39.99
N ILE A 296 -32.71 -8.57 39.14
CA ILE A 296 -33.26 -9.93 39.23
C ILE A 296 -32.94 -10.57 40.58
N ASN A 297 -31.70 -10.45 41.08
CA ASN A 297 -31.29 -10.99 42.37
C ASN A 297 -32.00 -10.30 43.54
N LEU A 298 -32.27 -8.99 43.47
CA LEU A 298 -33.05 -8.27 44.48
C LEU A 298 -34.50 -8.77 44.52
N ILE A 299 -35.16 -8.86 43.37
CA ILE A 299 -36.52 -9.39 43.27
C ILE A 299 -36.60 -10.81 43.82
N GLN A 300 -35.63 -11.66 43.47
CA GLN A 300 -35.59 -13.04 43.92
C GLN A 300 -35.38 -13.15 45.44
N LYS A 301 -34.54 -12.29 46.01
CA LYS A 301 -34.29 -12.22 47.43
C LYS A 301 -35.52 -11.72 48.22
N ASP A 302 -36.25 -10.73 47.66
CA ASP A 302 -37.49 -10.23 48.25
C ASP A 302 -38.62 -11.28 48.20
N MET A 303 -38.67 -12.05 47.10
CA MET A 303 -39.58 -13.20 46.99
C MET A 303 -39.23 -14.32 47.98
N ASP A 304 -37.96 -14.65 48.19
CA ASP A 304 -37.51 -15.68 49.14
C ASP A 304 -37.69 -15.26 50.58
N ASN A 305 -37.59 -13.98 50.90
CA ASN A 305 -37.82 -13.42 52.26
C ASN A 305 -39.31 -13.25 52.64
N GLY A 306 -40.23 -13.52 51.70
CA GLY A 306 -41.68 -13.44 51.97
C GLY A 306 -42.25 -12.03 52.04
N ASP A 307 -41.48 -11.00 51.63
CA ASP A 307 -41.93 -9.59 51.64
C ASP A 307 -42.84 -9.26 50.42
N VAL A 308 -42.96 -10.15 49.47
CA VAL A 308 -43.97 -10.03 48.40
C VAL A 308 -45.27 -10.70 48.92
N PRO A 309 -46.41 -10.01 48.91
CA PRO A 309 -47.64 -10.62 49.35
C PRO A 309 -47.95 -11.82 48.50
N SER A 310 -47.63 -13.02 49.00
CA SER A 310 -48.04 -14.31 48.38
C SER A 310 -49.53 -14.60 48.59
N GLN A 311 -50.22 -13.63 49.14
CA GLN A 311 -51.66 -13.74 49.41
C GLN A 311 -52.45 -12.78 48.49
N ILE A 312 -53.28 -13.33 47.67
CA ILE A 312 -54.31 -12.57 46.94
C ILE A 312 -55.48 -12.37 47.87
N GLN A 313 -55.67 -11.17 48.40
CA GLN A 313 -56.90 -10.83 49.15
C GLN A 313 -58.05 -10.64 48.16
N ILE A 314 -58.98 -11.53 48.18
CA ILE A 314 -60.22 -11.42 47.41
C ILE A 314 -61.29 -10.84 48.35
N SER A 315 -61.68 -9.59 48.12
CA SER A 315 -62.80 -8.95 48.84
C SER A 315 -64.05 -8.94 47.97
N LEU A 316 -65.15 -9.35 48.49
CA LEU A 316 -66.47 -9.25 47.85
C LEU A 316 -66.96 -7.77 47.94
N ASN A 317 -66.97 -7.09 46.79
CA ASN A 317 -67.60 -5.78 46.69
C ASN A 317 -69.10 -5.97 46.36
N LYS A 318 -69.86 -6.39 47.37
CA LYS A 318 -71.34 -6.44 47.26
C LYS A 318 -71.93 -5.28 47.96
N ALA A 319 -72.39 -4.30 47.21
CA ALA A 319 -73.20 -3.19 47.66
C ALA A 319 -74.67 -3.63 47.98
N SER A 320 -74.94 -4.74 48.58
CA SER A 320 -76.25 -5.06 49.19
C SER A 320 -76.26 -6.48 49.70
N SER A 321 -76.04 -6.65 50.96
CA SER A 321 -76.67 -7.47 51.95
C SER A 321 -75.72 -7.92 53.07
N ALA A 322 -76.23 -7.94 54.22
CA ALA A 322 -75.68 -7.80 55.56
C ALA A 322 -74.93 -9.00 56.15
N THR A 323 -74.12 -9.74 55.47
CA THR A 323 -73.17 -10.65 56.10
C THR A 323 -72.03 -10.93 55.09
N GLY A 324 -70.92 -10.22 55.23
CA GLY A 324 -69.73 -10.40 54.37
C GLY A 324 -68.94 -11.71 54.65
N VAL A 325 -69.60 -12.85 54.62
CA VAL A 325 -68.96 -14.15 54.79
C VAL A 325 -69.07 -14.93 53.45
N LEU A 326 -67.93 -15.39 52.97
CA LEU A 326 -67.84 -16.29 51.77
C LEU A 326 -68.63 -17.58 52.10
N ASN A 327 -69.58 -17.93 51.19
CA ASN A 327 -70.34 -19.18 51.32
C ASN A 327 -69.54 -20.36 50.68
N LYS A 328 -70.05 -21.60 50.89
CA LYS A 328 -69.39 -22.79 50.35
C LYS A 328 -69.23 -22.79 48.82
N GLU A 329 -70.14 -22.15 48.12
CA GLU A 329 -70.11 -22.07 46.66
C GLU A 329 -69.04 -21.10 46.18
N ASP A 330 -68.88 -19.97 46.85
CA ASP A 330 -67.78 -19.00 46.55
C ASP A 330 -66.40 -19.64 46.79
N LYS A 331 -66.26 -20.47 47.78
CA LYS A 331 -65.02 -21.24 48.05
C LYS A 331 -64.71 -22.19 46.93
N VAL A 332 -65.68 -22.95 46.43
CA VAL A 332 -65.52 -23.91 45.32
C VAL A 332 -65.19 -23.18 44.05
N TYR A 333 -65.74 -21.98 43.81
CA TYR A 333 -65.42 -21.18 42.66
C TYR A 333 -63.99 -20.64 42.69
N ILE A 334 -63.52 -20.19 43.87
CA ILE A 334 -62.14 -19.72 44.08
C ILE A 334 -61.17 -20.91 43.95
N GLU A 335 -61.46 -22.07 44.56
CA GLU A 335 -60.66 -23.29 44.41
C GLU A 335 -60.49 -23.72 42.96
N LYS A 336 -61.49 -23.47 42.11
CA LYS A 336 -61.45 -23.77 40.67
C LYS A 336 -60.64 -22.78 39.89
N LEU A 337 -60.61 -21.52 40.28
CA LEU A 337 -59.86 -20.43 39.63
C LEU A 337 -58.36 -20.44 39.98
N VAL A 338 -58.03 -20.71 41.26
CA VAL A 338 -56.65 -20.53 41.78
C VAL A 338 -55.93 -21.89 41.92
N GLY A 339 -56.68 -23.00 41.89
CA GLY A 339 -56.15 -24.33 42.06
C GLY A 339 -56.06 -24.74 43.54
N LYS A 340 -56.53 -25.98 43.82
CA LYS A 340 -56.69 -26.54 45.20
C LYS A 340 -55.43 -26.55 46.10
N LYS A 341 -54.24 -26.28 45.56
CA LYS A 341 -52.96 -26.25 46.27
C LYS A 341 -52.52 -24.86 46.74
N ASN A 342 -53.25 -23.81 46.34
CA ASN A 342 -52.83 -22.41 46.54
C ASN A 342 -53.82 -21.61 47.42
N ILE A 343 -54.74 -22.28 48.11
CA ILE A 343 -55.71 -21.66 49.04
C ILE A 343 -55.40 -22.05 50.48
#